data_5e63e10d8d05adca787e25e3f3fa4cf1
#
_entry.id   5e63e10d8d05adca787e25e3f3fa4cf1
#
_cell.length_a   1.000
_cell.length_b   1.000
_cell.length_c   1.000
_cell.angle_alpha   90.00
_cell.angle_beta   90.00
_cell.angle_gamma   90.00
#
_symmetry.space_group_name_H-M   'P 1'
#
loop_
_entity.id
_entity.type
_entity.pdbx_description
1 polymer ?
#
loop_
_entity_poly.entity_id
_entity_poly.type
_entity_poly.pdbx_seq_one_letter_code
_entity_poly.pdbx_strand_id
1 'polypeptide(L)'
;LAKSGGPRVNYQAVGSGSGRKAFIDETVNFGASDDPMKDSDIEKVKRGLVQIPMVGGTIAFGYNYDCDLKLTQEQAVQVAMGMIKNWKELGCKSGKLTWAHRSDGSGTTKAFTNSMEAFSKTWNLGTGKSVKWPSGVGAKGNSGVAGFIQNTPGAIGYVNQSYIKGS
;
A
#
# COMPACT_ATOMS: atom_id res chain seq x y z
N LEU A 1 17.71 -2.41 18.19
CA LEU A 1 19.11 -2.72 17.84
C LEU A 1 20.10 -1.82 18.59
N ALA A 2 19.90 -0.49 18.63
CA ALA A 2 20.81 0.41 19.36
C ALA A 2 20.81 0.17 20.88
N LYS A 3 19.69 -0.26 21.46
CA LYS A 3 19.58 -0.57 22.90
C LYS A 3 20.27 -1.89 23.30
N SER A 4 20.59 -2.76 22.35
CA SER A 4 21.21 -4.07 22.57
C SER A 4 22.70 -4.09 22.19
N GLY A 5 23.35 -2.95 21.97
CA GLY A 5 24.77 -2.88 21.57
C GLY A 5 25.05 -3.35 20.14
N GLY A 6 24.00 -3.54 19.32
CA GLY A 6 24.14 -3.93 17.93
C GLY A 6 24.62 -2.79 17.01
N PRO A 7 24.91 -3.09 15.74
CA PRO A 7 25.40 -2.11 14.79
C PRO A 7 24.39 -0.98 14.58
N ARG A 8 24.88 0.23 14.35
CA ARG A 8 24.05 1.39 14.04
C ARG A 8 23.46 1.21 12.65
N VAL A 9 22.12 1.24 12.55
CA VAL A 9 21.39 1.11 11.30
C VAL A 9 20.84 2.48 10.90
N ASN A 10 21.18 2.95 9.69
CA ASN A 10 20.53 4.07 9.03
C ASN A 10 19.49 3.54 8.06
N TYR A 11 18.21 3.63 8.42
CA TYR A 11 17.11 3.09 7.62
C TYR A 11 16.27 4.20 7.01
N GLN A 12 15.99 4.09 5.71
CA GLN A 12 15.14 5.00 4.97
C GLN A 12 13.90 4.26 4.45
N ALA A 13 12.71 4.68 4.86
CA ALA A 13 11.44 4.13 4.43
C ALA A 13 11.04 4.69 3.05
N VAL A 14 11.51 4.08 1.97
CA VAL A 14 11.32 4.56 0.59
C VAL A 14 10.37 3.71 -0.26
N GLY A 15 9.74 2.69 0.33
CA GLY A 15 8.88 1.71 -0.34
C GLY A 15 9.65 0.60 -1.06
N SER A 16 8.95 -0.54 -1.30
CA SER A 16 9.54 -1.77 -1.83
C SER A 16 10.23 -1.60 -3.19
N GLY A 17 9.69 -0.75 -4.07
CA GLY A 17 10.28 -0.49 -5.37
C GLY A 17 11.66 0.15 -5.28
N SER A 18 11.79 1.24 -4.53
CA SER A 18 13.05 1.95 -4.33
C SER A 18 14.04 1.14 -3.48
N GLY A 19 13.56 0.42 -2.46
CA GLY A 19 14.38 -0.45 -1.63
C GLY A 19 15.05 -1.56 -2.43
N ARG A 20 14.31 -2.24 -3.31
CA ARG A 20 14.90 -3.25 -4.22
C ARG A 20 15.90 -2.66 -5.19
N LYS A 21 15.54 -1.51 -5.80
CA LYS A 21 16.47 -0.85 -6.72
C LYS A 21 17.79 -0.51 -6.04
N ALA A 22 17.76 0.10 -4.87
CA ALA A 22 18.96 0.45 -4.11
C ALA A 22 19.79 -0.79 -3.75
N PHE A 23 19.15 -1.93 -3.48
CA PHE A 23 19.86 -3.18 -3.21
C PHE A 23 20.51 -3.77 -4.46
N ILE A 24 19.83 -3.75 -5.62
CA ILE A 24 20.39 -4.17 -6.91
C ILE A 24 21.57 -3.28 -7.32
N ASP A 25 21.42 -1.95 -7.15
CA ASP A 25 22.45 -0.96 -7.46
C ASP A 25 23.62 -0.95 -6.44
N GLU A 26 23.57 -1.82 -5.43
CA GLU A 26 24.59 -1.98 -4.37
C GLU A 26 24.85 -0.71 -3.54
N THR A 27 23.89 0.22 -3.49
CA THR A 27 23.99 1.48 -2.74
C THR A 27 23.62 1.34 -1.27
N VAL A 28 23.10 0.15 -0.86
CA VAL A 28 22.74 -0.17 0.53
C VAL A 28 23.22 -1.58 0.90
N ASN A 29 23.42 -1.82 2.20
CA ASN A 29 23.83 -3.13 2.70
C ASN A 29 22.70 -4.15 2.72
N PHE A 30 21.46 -3.70 2.96
CA PHE A 30 20.25 -4.53 2.93
C PHE A 30 19.06 -3.71 2.44
N GLY A 31 18.04 -4.37 1.91
CA GLY A 31 16.77 -3.80 1.52
C GLY A 31 15.60 -4.49 2.21
N ALA A 32 14.53 -3.76 2.51
CA ALA A 32 13.27 -4.32 2.97
C ALA A 32 12.20 -4.19 1.88
N SER A 33 11.34 -5.20 1.78
CA SER A 33 10.26 -5.23 0.79
C SER A 33 9.08 -6.04 1.34
N ASP A 34 7.85 -5.57 1.11
CA ASP A 34 6.63 -6.32 1.44
C ASP A 34 6.28 -7.38 0.37
N ASP A 35 7.08 -7.47 -0.67
CA ASP A 35 6.87 -8.38 -1.79
C ASP A 35 8.22 -8.99 -2.20
N PRO A 36 8.36 -10.32 -2.36
CA PRO A 36 9.62 -10.94 -2.72
C PRO A 36 10.14 -10.48 -4.08
N MET A 37 11.44 -10.53 -4.28
CA MET A 37 12.04 -10.24 -5.58
C MET A 37 11.65 -11.31 -6.59
N LYS A 38 11.39 -10.89 -7.82
CA LYS A 38 11.20 -11.79 -8.96
C LYS A 38 12.54 -12.34 -9.41
N ASP A 39 12.55 -13.52 -10.03
CA ASP A 39 13.77 -14.15 -10.56
C ASP A 39 14.55 -13.20 -11.48
N SER A 40 13.85 -12.49 -12.37
CA SER A 40 14.45 -11.48 -13.26
C SER A 40 15.12 -10.29 -12.56
N ASP A 41 14.80 -10.03 -11.30
CA ASP A 41 15.49 -9.02 -10.49
C ASP A 41 16.60 -9.64 -9.65
N ILE A 42 16.43 -10.91 -9.23
CA ILE A 42 17.45 -11.68 -8.51
C ILE A 42 18.71 -11.84 -9.39
N GLU A 43 18.55 -12.16 -10.67
CA GLU A 43 19.63 -12.28 -11.66
C GLU A 43 20.48 -11.00 -11.80
N LYS A 44 19.93 -9.84 -11.47
CA LYS A 44 20.67 -8.55 -11.51
C LYS A 44 21.53 -8.31 -10.28
N VAL A 45 21.36 -9.09 -9.21
CA VAL A 45 22.07 -8.90 -7.94
C VAL A 45 23.42 -9.60 -7.99
N LYS A 46 24.48 -8.87 -8.34
CA LYS A 46 25.85 -9.41 -8.55
C LYS A 46 26.45 -10.07 -7.30
N ARG A 47 26.17 -9.51 -6.12
CA ARG A 47 26.69 -10.00 -4.82
C ARG A 47 25.91 -11.15 -4.20
N GLY A 48 24.90 -11.66 -4.92
CA GLY A 48 23.98 -12.66 -4.38
C GLY A 48 22.89 -12.08 -3.49
N LEU A 49 21.88 -12.87 -3.21
CA LEU A 49 20.70 -12.49 -2.45
C LEU A 49 20.25 -13.62 -1.52
N VAL A 50 19.94 -13.25 -0.29
CA VAL A 50 19.13 -14.06 0.63
C VAL A 50 17.90 -13.26 1.02
N GLN A 51 16.71 -13.83 0.86
CA GLN A 51 15.45 -13.23 1.28
C GLN A 51 14.95 -13.92 2.55
N ILE A 52 14.77 -13.16 3.61
CA ILE A 52 14.36 -13.66 4.92
C ILE A 52 13.03 -13.03 5.30
N PRO A 53 11.95 -13.81 5.51
CA PRO A 53 10.70 -13.29 6.08
C PRO A 53 10.95 -12.83 7.52
N MET A 54 10.74 -11.54 7.78
CA MET A 54 11.00 -10.94 9.09
C MET A 54 9.72 -10.65 9.87
N VAL A 55 8.65 -10.25 9.17
CA VAL A 55 7.38 -9.85 9.78
C VAL A 55 6.25 -10.01 8.78
N GLY A 56 5.09 -10.40 9.25
CA GLY A 56 3.83 -10.37 8.50
C GLY A 56 3.03 -9.11 8.87
N GLY A 57 2.26 -8.61 7.92
CA GLY A 57 1.36 -7.49 8.13
C GLY A 57 0.10 -7.63 7.29
N THR A 58 -0.97 -6.99 7.73
CA THR A 58 -2.24 -6.92 7.00
C THR A 58 -2.40 -5.57 6.33
N ILE A 59 -3.18 -5.54 5.25
CA ILE A 59 -3.60 -4.31 4.58
C ILE A 59 -5.05 -4.07 4.95
N ALA A 60 -5.36 -2.84 5.32
CA ALA A 60 -6.70 -2.43 5.69
C ALA A 60 -7.12 -1.16 4.95
N PHE A 61 -8.42 -0.96 4.82
CA PHE A 61 -8.96 0.33 4.42
C PHE A 61 -8.93 1.28 5.61
N GLY A 62 -8.27 2.42 5.44
CA GLY A 62 -8.40 3.56 6.31
C GLY A 62 -9.37 4.57 5.72
N TYR A 63 -10.17 5.22 6.54
CA TYR A 63 -11.09 6.25 6.06
C TYR A 63 -11.31 7.33 7.11
N ASN A 64 -11.75 8.50 6.66
CA ASN A 64 -12.09 9.66 7.49
C ASN A 64 -13.51 10.11 7.19
N TYR A 65 -14.47 9.37 7.72
CA TYR A 65 -15.90 9.66 7.58
C TYR A 65 -16.68 9.09 8.77
N ASP A 66 -17.71 9.78 9.20
CA ASP A 66 -18.59 9.35 10.31
C ASP A 66 -19.55 8.26 9.83
N CYS A 67 -19.07 7.01 9.81
CA CYS A 67 -19.82 5.85 9.34
C CYS A 67 -19.19 4.55 9.87
N ASP A 68 -20.03 3.62 10.35
CA ASP A 68 -19.60 2.22 10.58
C ASP A 68 -19.53 1.49 9.24
N LEU A 69 -18.38 1.60 8.59
CA LEU A 69 -18.19 1.12 7.22
C LEU A 69 -18.03 -0.40 7.16
N LYS A 70 -18.92 -1.05 6.42
CA LYS A 70 -18.84 -2.48 6.10
C LYS A 70 -18.84 -2.66 4.58
N LEU A 71 -17.67 -2.93 4.02
CA LEU A 71 -17.52 -3.14 2.59
C LEU A 71 -17.69 -4.61 2.22
N THR A 72 -18.49 -4.88 1.20
CA THR A 72 -18.40 -6.14 0.45
C THR A 72 -17.14 -6.15 -0.40
N GLN A 73 -16.70 -7.33 -0.86
CA GLN A 73 -15.55 -7.44 -1.76
C GLN A 73 -15.76 -6.62 -3.06
N GLU A 74 -16.97 -6.68 -3.62
CA GLU A 74 -17.33 -5.91 -4.82
C GLU A 74 -17.27 -4.39 -4.57
N GLN A 75 -17.81 -3.92 -3.45
CA GLN A 75 -17.74 -2.50 -3.10
C GLN A 75 -16.30 -2.03 -2.88
N ALA A 76 -15.43 -2.86 -2.30
CA ALA A 76 -14.01 -2.55 -2.15
C ALA A 76 -13.33 -2.32 -3.50
N VAL A 77 -13.63 -3.18 -4.48
CA VAL A 77 -13.15 -3.05 -5.86
C VAL A 77 -13.72 -1.78 -6.51
N GLN A 78 -15.02 -1.53 -6.41
CA GLN A 78 -15.67 -0.37 -7.01
C GLN A 78 -15.16 0.97 -6.44
N VAL A 79 -14.89 1.03 -5.13
CA VAL A 79 -14.25 2.19 -4.49
C VAL A 79 -12.85 2.42 -5.07
N ALA A 80 -12.02 1.37 -5.12
CA ALA A 80 -10.66 1.48 -5.63
C ALA A 80 -10.61 1.83 -7.13
N MET A 81 -11.60 1.40 -7.90
CA MET A 81 -11.76 1.75 -9.31
C MET A 81 -12.40 3.13 -9.55
N GLY A 82 -12.77 3.86 -8.48
CA GLY A 82 -13.41 5.17 -8.59
C GLY A 82 -14.81 5.13 -9.17
N MET A 83 -15.48 3.98 -9.12
CA MET A 83 -16.87 3.83 -9.56
C MET A 83 -17.84 4.38 -8.50
N ILE A 84 -17.55 4.16 -7.22
CA ILE A 84 -18.24 4.74 -6.07
C ILE A 84 -17.58 6.09 -5.74
N LYS A 85 -18.37 7.16 -5.75
CA LYS A 85 -17.90 8.54 -5.52
C LYS A 85 -18.62 9.25 -4.38
N ASN A 86 -19.62 8.64 -3.80
CA ASN A 86 -20.39 9.20 -2.70
C ASN A 86 -20.55 8.16 -1.60
N TRP A 87 -20.37 8.57 -0.35
CA TRP A 87 -20.51 7.71 0.83
C TRP A 87 -21.90 7.12 0.98
N LYS A 88 -22.94 7.79 0.43
CA LYS A 88 -24.32 7.26 0.39
C LYS A 88 -24.42 5.92 -0.32
N GLU A 89 -23.58 5.68 -1.34
CA GLU A 89 -23.55 4.43 -2.10
C GLU A 89 -23.04 3.25 -1.25
N LEU A 90 -22.38 3.55 -0.12
CA LEU A 90 -21.90 2.59 0.87
C LEU A 90 -22.81 2.47 2.11
N GLY A 91 -24.01 3.06 2.06
CA GLY A 91 -24.97 3.04 3.19
C GLY A 91 -24.73 4.10 4.25
N CYS A 92 -23.81 5.03 4.03
CA CYS A 92 -23.52 6.14 4.96
C CYS A 92 -24.35 7.39 4.65
N LYS A 93 -24.15 8.47 5.41
CA LYS A 93 -24.66 9.80 5.06
C LYS A 93 -24.09 10.23 3.71
N SER A 94 -24.81 11.11 2.99
CA SER A 94 -24.32 11.63 1.72
C SER A 94 -23.08 12.50 1.93
N GLY A 95 -22.04 12.26 1.13
CA GLY A 95 -20.80 13.01 1.16
C GLY A 95 -19.87 12.55 0.05
N LYS A 96 -18.99 13.44 -0.41
CA LYS A 96 -18.00 13.11 -1.44
C LYS A 96 -17.03 12.07 -0.90
N LEU A 97 -16.80 10.99 -1.67
CA LEU A 97 -15.78 9.99 -1.41
C LEU A 97 -14.54 10.31 -2.24
N THR A 98 -13.38 10.38 -1.59
CA THR A 98 -12.09 10.64 -2.24
C THR A 98 -11.17 9.45 -2.03
N TRP A 99 -10.78 8.78 -3.12
CA TRP A 99 -9.86 7.66 -3.09
C TRP A 99 -8.42 8.13 -2.86
N ALA A 100 -7.70 7.49 -1.95
CA ALA A 100 -6.28 7.72 -1.69
C ALA A 100 -5.45 6.46 -2.01
N HIS A 101 -4.37 6.64 -2.77
CA HIS A 101 -3.53 5.53 -3.21
C HIS A 101 -2.03 5.87 -3.13
N ARG A 102 -1.18 4.88 -3.30
CA ARG A 102 0.27 5.07 -3.35
C ARG A 102 0.69 5.68 -4.67
N SER A 103 1.60 6.64 -4.62
CA SER A 103 2.25 7.27 -5.78
C SER A 103 3.64 6.71 -6.07
N ASP A 104 4.18 5.88 -5.17
CA ASP A 104 5.49 5.24 -5.28
C ASP A 104 5.38 3.74 -5.56
N GLY A 105 6.48 3.09 -5.93
CA GLY A 105 6.56 1.64 -6.14
C GLY A 105 6.40 0.87 -4.82
N SER A 106 5.20 0.35 -4.57
CA SER A 106 4.74 -0.14 -3.26
C SER A 106 4.46 -1.64 -3.25
N GLY A 107 5.06 -2.37 -2.29
CA GLY A 107 4.69 -3.74 -1.98
C GLY A 107 3.26 -3.83 -1.43
N THR A 108 2.82 -2.83 -0.65
CA THR A 108 1.43 -2.72 -0.17
C THR A 108 0.45 -2.62 -1.33
N THR A 109 0.77 -1.83 -2.38
CA THR A 109 -0.04 -1.77 -3.60
C THR A 109 -0.08 -3.11 -4.32
N LYS A 110 1.04 -3.83 -4.42
CA LYS A 110 1.07 -5.16 -5.05
C LYS A 110 0.14 -6.14 -4.33
N ALA A 111 0.22 -6.22 -3.02
CA ALA A 111 -0.63 -7.10 -2.23
C ALA A 111 -2.11 -6.68 -2.28
N PHE A 112 -2.40 -5.38 -2.20
CA PHE A 112 -3.75 -4.83 -2.34
C PHE A 112 -4.36 -5.18 -3.70
N THR A 113 -3.64 -4.94 -4.80
CA THR A 113 -4.14 -5.20 -6.15
C THR A 113 -4.34 -6.68 -6.43
N ASN A 114 -3.51 -7.57 -5.86
CA ASN A 114 -3.74 -9.01 -5.90
C ASN A 114 -5.07 -9.40 -5.21
N SER A 115 -5.38 -8.78 -4.07
CA SER A 115 -6.64 -9.02 -3.37
C SER A 115 -7.84 -8.51 -4.18
N MET A 116 -7.73 -7.33 -4.80
CA MET A 116 -8.81 -6.77 -5.64
C MET A 116 -9.11 -7.66 -6.84
N GLU A 117 -8.08 -8.19 -7.50
CA GLU A 117 -8.22 -9.14 -8.61
C GLU A 117 -8.89 -10.45 -8.17
N ALA A 118 -8.57 -10.93 -6.97
CA ALA A 118 -9.20 -12.12 -6.40
C ALA A 118 -10.66 -11.88 -5.97
N PHE A 119 -11.01 -10.65 -5.58
CA PHE A 119 -12.34 -10.32 -5.07
C PHE A 119 -13.38 -10.18 -6.16
N SER A 120 -13.03 -9.65 -7.33
CA SER A 120 -14.01 -9.39 -8.38
C SER A 120 -13.38 -9.37 -9.77
N LYS A 121 -14.12 -9.95 -10.72
CA LYS A 121 -13.81 -9.86 -12.16
C LYS A 121 -13.98 -8.43 -12.72
N THR A 122 -14.62 -7.55 -11.98
CA THR A 122 -14.73 -6.11 -12.31
C THR A 122 -13.37 -5.44 -12.27
N TRP A 123 -12.41 -5.97 -11.48
CA TRP A 123 -11.05 -5.45 -11.42
C TRP A 123 -10.31 -5.62 -12.75
N ASN A 124 -9.90 -4.52 -13.37
CA ASN A 124 -9.24 -4.52 -14.68
C ASN A 124 -7.95 -3.66 -14.73
N LEU A 125 -7.47 -3.18 -13.57
CA LEU A 125 -6.26 -2.35 -13.49
C LEU A 125 -4.98 -3.19 -13.44
N GLY A 126 -5.10 -4.52 -13.41
CA GLY A 126 -3.98 -5.44 -13.24
C GLY A 126 -3.40 -5.43 -11.83
N THR A 127 -2.29 -6.13 -11.63
CA THR A 127 -1.63 -6.26 -10.34
C THR A 127 -0.18 -5.79 -10.42
N GLY A 128 0.28 -5.05 -9.41
CA GLY A 128 1.64 -4.54 -9.42
C GLY A 128 1.97 -3.60 -8.27
N LYS A 129 3.25 -3.25 -8.15
CA LYS A 129 3.71 -2.22 -7.22
C LYS A 129 3.26 -0.82 -7.60
N SER A 130 2.83 -0.65 -8.84
CA SER A 130 2.24 0.57 -9.39
C SER A 130 1.21 0.16 -10.43
N VAL A 131 0.03 0.76 -10.38
CA VAL A 131 -1.05 0.60 -11.36
C VAL A 131 -1.55 1.98 -11.79
N LYS A 132 -2.18 2.05 -12.95
CA LYS A 132 -2.77 3.31 -13.43
C LYS A 132 -4.14 3.50 -12.81
N TRP A 133 -4.18 4.21 -11.67
CA TRP A 133 -5.44 4.51 -10.99
C TRP A 133 -6.32 5.42 -11.84
N PRO A 134 -7.63 5.12 -12.00
CA PRO A 134 -8.55 5.93 -12.81
C PRO A 134 -8.91 7.25 -12.13
N SER A 135 -8.81 7.32 -10.81
CA SER A 135 -9.10 8.51 -10.01
C SER A 135 -8.41 8.44 -8.64
N GLY A 136 -8.50 9.52 -7.88
CA GLY A 136 -7.97 9.58 -6.53
C GLY A 136 -6.74 10.47 -6.40
N VAL A 137 -6.14 10.45 -5.21
CA VAL A 137 -4.96 11.24 -4.85
C VAL A 137 -3.82 10.30 -4.50
N GLY A 138 -2.71 10.47 -5.19
CA GLY A 138 -1.49 9.73 -4.93
C GLY A 138 -0.67 10.34 -3.80
N ALA A 139 -0.28 9.53 -2.81
CA ALA A 139 0.57 9.95 -1.71
C ALA A 139 1.75 8.97 -1.52
N LYS A 140 2.90 9.51 -1.10
CA LYS A 140 4.13 8.73 -0.96
C LYS A 140 4.17 7.97 0.35
N GLY A 141 4.39 6.66 0.26
CA GLY A 141 4.48 5.77 1.42
C GLY A 141 3.14 5.52 2.12
N ASN A 142 3.10 4.56 3.04
CA ASN A 142 1.93 4.35 3.91
C ASN A 142 1.63 5.58 4.76
N SER A 143 2.65 6.24 5.28
CA SER A 143 2.52 7.47 6.08
C SER A 143 1.87 8.60 5.30
N GLY A 144 2.23 8.77 4.02
CA GLY A 144 1.61 9.79 3.17
C GLY A 144 0.13 9.52 2.90
N VAL A 145 -0.22 8.25 2.61
CA VAL A 145 -1.63 7.86 2.42
C VAL A 145 -2.42 8.04 3.72
N ALA A 146 -1.90 7.55 4.85
CA ALA A 146 -2.55 7.70 6.16
C ALA A 146 -2.73 9.19 6.53
N GLY A 147 -1.69 10.00 6.34
CA GLY A 147 -1.75 11.45 6.59
C GLY A 147 -2.77 12.16 5.69
N PHE A 148 -2.86 11.80 4.42
CA PHE A 148 -3.89 12.34 3.53
C PHE A 148 -5.30 11.99 4.00
N ILE A 149 -5.53 10.72 4.37
CA ILE A 149 -6.84 10.26 4.87
C ILE A 149 -7.19 11.01 6.16
N GLN A 150 -6.27 11.10 7.11
CA GLN A 150 -6.49 11.77 8.39
C GLN A 150 -6.90 13.24 8.23
N ASN A 151 -6.33 13.95 7.26
CA ASN A 151 -6.54 15.38 7.06
C ASN A 151 -7.60 15.71 6.00
N THR A 152 -8.27 14.71 5.41
CA THR A 152 -9.25 14.93 4.33
C THR A 152 -10.58 14.26 4.68
N PRO A 153 -11.58 15.01 5.15
CA PRO A 153 -12.92 14.46 5.35
C PRO A 153 -13.47 13.79 4.08
N GLY A 154 -14.01 12.60 4.22
CA GLY A 154 -14.50 11.78 3.10
C GLY A 154 -13.43 11.02 2.34
N ALA A 155 -12.16 11.06 2.74
CA ALA A 155 -11.13 10.23 2.16
C ALA A 155 -11.22 8.78 2.63
N ILE A 156 -10.90 7.85 1.73
CA ILE A 156 -10.72 6.42 1.96
C ILE A 156 -9.54 5.93 1.13
N GLY A 157 -8.78 5.00 1.66
CA GLY A 157 -7.64 4.41 0.94
C GLY A 157 -7.13 3.14 1.61
N TYR A 158 -6.09 2.53 1.07
CA TYR A 158 -5.45 1.33 1.63
C TYR A 158 -4.09 1.67 2.23
N VAL A 159 -3.81 1.09 3.38
CA VAL A 159 -2.53 1.20 4.08
C VAL A 159 -2.20 -0.10 4.81
N ASN A 160 -0.95 -0.29 5.20
CA ASN A 160 -0.64 -1.32 6.18
C ASN A 160 -1.37 -1.00 7.50
N GLN A 161 -1.96 -2.00 8.13
CA GLN A 161 -2.79 -1.84 9.33
C GLN A 161 -2.05 -1.11 10.47
N SER A 162 -0.73 -1.21 10.56
CA SER A 162 0.07 -0.51 11.56
C SER A 162 -0.02 1.03 11.49
N TYR A 163 -0.52 1.57 10.38
CA TYR A 163 -0.74 3.01 10.18
C TYR A 163 -2.16 3.47 10.53
N ILE A 164 -3.06 2.54 10.87
CA ILE A 164 -4.40 2.85 11.34
C ILE A 164 -4.37 2.76 12.86
N LYS A 165 -4.65 3.86 13.53
CA LYS A 165 -4.94 3.80 14.97
C LYS A 165 -6.33 3.22 15.10
N GLY A 166 -6.45 2.12 15.84
CA GLY A 166 -7.76 1.53 16.15
C GLY A 166 -8.64 2.58 16.83
N SER A 167 -9.86 2.66 16.38
CA SER A 167 -10.96 3.29 17.08
C SER A 167 -11.39 2.39 18.22
#